data_ce43e77e38fb0610f440425c380d7baa
#
_entry.id   ce43e77e38fb0610f440425c380d7baa
#
_cell.length_a   1.000
_cell.length_b   1.000
_cell.length_c   1.000
_cell.angle_alpha   90.00
_cell.angle_beta   90.00
_cell.angle_gamma   90.00
#
_symmetry.space_group_name_H-M   'P 1'
#
loop_
_entity.id
_entity.type
_entity.pdbx_description
1 polymer ?
#
loop_
_entity_poly.entity_id
_entity_poly.type
_entity_poly.pdbx_seq_one_letter_code
_entity_poly.pdbx_strand_id
1 'polypeptide(L)'
;TVINEEEIAQFYKNNQDNFELKDNIIKVIYLRLNKKSPKLNKVKDWYKSNVKKDRQLLEDYCRQYALNYFLDDNTWLLFDDLLKEIPIKTYDKEQFLQNNRIVEIEDSSTIYLVNIKGFMVKNSISPLSFERNNIKTIITNQRKLKLIEQMEKQAYEDAKKGNDVEV
;
A
#
# COMPACT_ATOMS: atom_id res chain seq x y z
N THR A 1 20.88 6.82 12.78
CA THR A 1 19.95 7.90 13.12
C THR A 1 18.54 7.57 12.66
N VAL A 2 17.59 7.72 13.55
CA VAL A 2 16.19 7.42 13.29
C VAL A 2 15.57 8.53 12.45
N ILE A 3 14.85 8.13 11.40
CA ILE A 3 14.09 9.07 10.56
C ILE A 3 12.72 9.27 11.19
N ASN A 4 12.37 10.51 11.51
CA ASN A 4 11.08 10.82 12.13
C ASN A 4 10.01 11.17 11.08
N GLU A 5 8.76 11.21 11.52
CA GLU A 5 7.61 11.48 10.64
C GLU A 5 7.65 12.90 10.05
N GLU A 6 8.20 13.84 10.78
CA GLU A 6 8.32 15.22 10.31
C GLU A 6 9.28 15.33 9.13
N GLU A 7 10.40 14.63 9.17
CA GLU A 7 11.35 14.58 8.05
C GLU A 7 10.71 13.97 6.81
N ILE A 8 9.94 12.91 6.99
CA ILE A 8 9.22 12.22 5.90
C ILE A 8 8.20 13.18 5.28
N ALA A 9 7.40 13.85 6.11
CA ALA A 9 6.39 14.80 5.64
C ALA A 9 7.02 15.98 4.89
N GLN A 10 8.14 16.50 5.38
CA GLN A 10 8.84 17.61 4.74
C GLN A 10 9.45 17.19 3.40
N PHE A 11 10.04 15.99 3.34
CA PHE A 11 10.56 15.44 2.08
C PHE A 11 9.44 15.28 1.04
N TYR A 12 8.32 14.74 1.46
CA TYR A 12 7.14 14.57 0.58
C TYR A 12 6.69 15.93 0.04
N LYS A 13 6.51 16.90 0.91
CA LYS A 13 6.04 18.25 0.54
C LYS A 13 6.98 18.92 -0.47
N ASN A 14 8.28 18.76 -0.26
CA ASN A 14 9.29 19.40 -1.12
C ASN A 14 9.49 18.69 -2.45
N ASN A 15 9.00 17.47 -2.59
CA ASN A 15 9.24 16.63 -3.79
C ASN A 15 7.95 16.03 -4.36
N GLN A 16 6.79 16.65 -4.14
CA GLN A 16 5.50 16.10 -4.57
C GLN A 16 5.45 15.75 -6.06
N ASP A 17 6.08 16.57 -6.89
CA ASP A 17 6.09 16.34 -8.33
C ASP A 17 6.79 15.03 -8.73
N ASN A 18 7.64 14.50 -7.85
CA ASN A 18 8.33 13.24 -8.07
C ASN A 18 7.46 12.02 -7.68
N PHE A 19 6.31 12.24 -7.06
CA PHE A 19 5.44 11.19 -6.55
C PHE A 19 4.17 11.04 -7.38
N GLU A 20 4.28 11.12 -8.69
CA GLU A 20 3.17 10.84 -9.58
C GLU A 20 2.91 9.32 -9.60
N LEU A 21 1.65 8.92 -9.44
CA LEU A 21 1.26 7.52 -9.49
C LEU A 21 1.46 6.96 -10.89
N LYS A 22 2.11 5.83 -10.99
CA LYS A 22 2.29 5.07 -12.24
C LYS A 22 1.17 4.06 -12.45
N ASP A 23 0.47 3.70 -11.39
CA ASP A 23 -0.60 2.70 -11.38
C ASP A 23 -1.74 3.17 -10.50
N ASN A 24 -2.94 2.63 -10.74
CA ASN A 24 -4.09 2.89 -9.88
C ASN A 24 -3.89 2.23 -8.53
N ILE A 25 -4.26 2.93 -7.46
CA ILE A 25 -4.21 2.39 -6.09
C ILE A 25 -5.59 2.44 -5.44
N ILE A 26 -5.82 1.55 -4.49
CA ILE A 26 -7.11 1.39 -3.84
C ILE A 26 -6.94 1.17 -2.34
N LYS A 27 -7.97 1.57 -1.59
CA LYS A 27 -8.24 1.09 -0.23
C LYS A 27 -9.42 0.16 -0.33
N VAL A 28 -9.28 -1.07 0.16
CA VAL A 28 -10.22 -2.13 -0.15
C VAL A 28 -10.29 -3.14 0.98
N ILE A 29 -11.45 -3.75 1.11
CA ILE A 29 -11.56 -5.04 1.79
C ILE A 29 -12.06 -6.06 0.76
N TYR A 30 -11.54 -7.28 0.85
CA TYR A 30 -12.03 -8.36 0.01
C TYR A 30 -11.97 -9.69 0.73
N LEU A 31 -12.81 -10.62 0.31
CA LEU A 31 -12.79 -11.98 0.79
C LEU A 31 -13.20 -12.95 -0.31
N ARG A 32 -12.63 -14.13 -0.23
CA ARG A 32 -12.92 -15.24 -1.11
C ARG A 32 -13.47 -16.39 -0.27
N LEU A 33 -14.65 -16.86 -0.61
CA LEU A 33 -15.37 -17.88 0.15
C LEU A 33 -15.79 -19.03 -0.74
N ASN A 34 -15.84 -20.22 -0.15
CA ASN A 34 -16.53 -21.33 -0.77
C ASN A 34 -18.03 -21.05 -0.77
N LYS A 35 -18.73 -21.34 -1.87
CA LYS A 35 -20.20 -21.17 -1.95
C LYS A 35 -20.97 -21.95 -0.89
N LYS A 36 -20.39 -23.01 -0.35
CA LYS A 36 -21.01 -23.84 0.68
C LYS A 36 -20.75 -23.34 2.10
N SER A 37 -20.05 -22.22 2.27
CA SER A 37 -19.78 -21.65 3.57
C SER A 37 -21.08 -21.22 4.24
N PRO A 38 -21.17 -21.30 5.59
CA PRO A 38 -22.39 -20.92 6.30
C PRO A 38 -22.59 -19.42 6.34
N LYS A 39 -23.81 -18.98 6.59
CA LYS A 39 -24.18 -17.58 6.88
C LYS A 39 -23.81 -16.58 5.78
N LEU A 40 -23.83 -16.99 4.52
CA LEU A 40 -23.47 -16.12 3.40
C LEU A 40 -24.27 -14.83 3.35
N ASN A 41 -25.56 -14.86 3.68
CA ASN A 41 -26.38 -13.66 3.69
C ASN A 41 -25.89 -12.63 4.72
N LYS A 42 -25.45 -13.09 5.89
CA LYS A 42 -24.91 -12.22 6.92
C LYS A 42 -23.56 -11.63 6.49
N VAL A 43 -22.70 -12.44 5.90
CA VAL A 43 -21.40 -12.00 5.40
C VAL A 43 -21.58 -10.93 4.33
N LYS A 44 -22.54 -11.10 3.45
CA LYS A 44 -22.86 -10.11 2.41
C LYS A 44 -23.32 -8.77 3.00
N ASP A 45 -23.99 -8.78 4.14
CA ASP A 45 -24.33 -7.56 4.85
C ASP A 45 -23.08 -6.96 5.53
N TRP A 46 -22.28 -7.78 6.18
CA TRP A 46 -21.12 -7.31 6.93
C TRP A 46 -20.06 -6.65 6.05
N TYR A 47 -19.75 -7.21 4.88
CA TYR A 47 -18.68 -6.65 4.05
C TYR A 47 -19.05 -5.31 3.42
N LYS A 48 -20.34 -4.99 3.34
CA LYS A 48 -20.85 -3.70 2.86
C LYS A 48 -20.91 -2.65 3.98
N SER A 49 -20.89 -3.08 5.23
CA SER A 49 -21.18 -2.24 6.39
C SER A 49 -19.97 -1.40 6.82
N ASN A 50 -20.24 -0.20 7.32
CA ASN A 50 -19.25 0.67 7.96
C ASN A 50 -19.33 0.60 9.49
N VAL A 51 -20.19 -0.27 10.04
CA VAL A 51 -20.37 -0.41 11.48
C VAL A 51 -19.23 -1.25 12.06
N LYS A 52 -18.62 -0.75 13.12
CA LYS A 52 -17.47 -1.40 13.77
C LYS A 52 -17.78 -2.84 14.23
N LYS A 53 -18.98 -3.06 14.78
CA LYS A 53 -19.40 -4.38 15.22
C LYS A 53 -19.47 -5.38 14.06
N ASP A 54 -19.99 -4.93 12.91
CA ASP A 54 -20.07 -5.77 11.71
C ASP A 54 -18.70 -6.14 11.18
N ARG A 55 -17.74 -5.21 11.26
CA ARG A 55 -16.36 -5.49 10.89
C ARG A 55 -15.75 -6.55 11.80
N GLN A 56 -16.01 -6.49 13.09
CA GLN A 56 -15.53 -7.49 14.04
C GLN A 56 -16.11 -8.87 13.72
N LEU A 57 -17.42 -8.93 13.44
CA LEU A 57 -18.08 -10.16 13.03
C LEU A 57 -17.48 -10.72 11.72
N LEU A 58 -17.19 -9.84 10.78
CA LEU A 58 -16.58 -10.22 9.52
C LEU A 58 -15.17 -10.79 9.72
N GLU A 59 -14.34 -10.15 10.55
CA GLU A 59 -13.01 -10.65 10.87
C GLU A 59 -13.05 -12.05 11.47
N ASP A 60 -13.93 -12.26 12.46
CA ASP A 60 -14.08 -13.55 13.12
C ASP A 60 -14.53 -14.63 12.13
N TYR A 61 -15.45 -14.28 11.25
CA TYR A 61 -15.93 -15.17 10.21
C TYR A 61 -14.83 -15.53 9.22
N CYS A 62 -14.08 -14.55 8.75
CA CYS A 62 -13.00 -14.76 7.78
C CYS A 62 -11.91 -15.65 8.32
N ARG A 63 -11.52 -15.47 9.59
CA ARG A 63 -10.52 -16.34 10.22
C ARG A 63 -10.93 -17.81 10.22
N GLN A 64 -12.22 -18.07 10.31
CA GLN A 64 -12.75 -19.42 10.39
C GLN A 64 -13.06 -20.03 9.02
N TYR A 65 -13.58 -19.25 8.08
CA TYR A 65 -14.18 -19.78 6.85
C TYR A 65 -13.56 -19.28 5.54
N ALA A 66 -12.89 -18.13 5.53
CA ALA A 66 -12.42 -17.54 4.28
C ALA A 66 -11.23 -18.32 3.69
N LEU A 67 -11.26 -18.50 2.39
CA LEU A 67 -10.15 -19.08 1.65
C LEU A 67 -8.99 -18.10 1.55
N ASN A 68 -9.32 -16.83 1.39
CA ASN A 68 -8.40 -15.71 1.43
C ASN A 68 -9.18 -14.46 1.78
N TYR A 69 -8.55 -13.50 2.45
CA TYR A 69 -9.20 -12.23 2.80
C TYR A 69 -8.18 -11.14 3.13
N PHE A 70 -8.61 -9.92 2.96
CA PHE A 70 -7.86 -8.72 3.34
C PHE A 70 -8.86 -7.69 3.88
N LEU A 71 -8.72 -7.29 5.14
CA LEU A 71 -9.67 -6.40 5.81
C LEU A 71 -9.06 -5.09 6.31
N ASP A 72 -7.81 -4.80 5.95
CA ASP A 72 -7.17 -3.54 6.31
C ASP A 72 -7.45 -2.47 5.25
N ASP A 73 -8.53 -1.72 5.46
CA ASP A 73 -8.95 -0.68 4.52
C ASP A 73 -8.26 0.68 4.73
N ASN A 74 -7.26 0.73 5.60
CA ASN A 74 -6.43 1.93 5.79
C ASN A 74 -5.14 1.90 4.97
N THR A 75 -4.82 0.76 4.37
CA THR A 75 -3.60 0.56 3.59
C THR A 75 -3.89 0.66 2.10
N TRP A 76 -3.13 1.47 1.39
CA TRP A 76 -3.20 1.54 -0.07
C TRP A 76 -2.58 0.29 -0.69
N LEU A 77 -3.30 -0.31 -1.64
CA LEU A 77 -2.83 -1.44 -2.46
C LEU A 77 -2.85 -1.04 -3.93
N LEU A 78 -2.01 -1.68 -4.73
CA LEU A 78 -2.11 -1.58 -6.18
C LEU A 78 -3.40 -2.27 -6.64
N PHE A 79 -4.16 -1.62 -7.51
CA PHE A 79 -5.36 -2.24 -8.08
C PHE A 79 -5.00 -3.52 -8.84
N ASP A 80 -3.89 -3.55 -9.52
CA ASP A 80 -3.43 -4.74 -10.25
C ASP A 80 -3.16 -5.93 -9.32
N ASP A 81 -2.81 -5.70 -8.06
CA ASP A 81 -2.67 -6.78 -7.08
C ASP A 81 -4.03 -7.38 -6.71
N LEU A 82 -5.06 -6.55 -6.58
CA LEU A 82 -6.43 -7.04 -6.39
C LEU A 82 -6.87 -7.91 -7.58
N LEU A 83 -6.54 -7.50 -8.79
CA LEU A 83 -6.94 -8.21 -10.01
C LEU A 83 -6.29 -9.61 -10.10
N LYS A 84 -5.21 -9.85 -9.39
CA LYS A 84 -4.61 -11.20 -9.29
C LYS A 84 -5.41 -12.13 -8.39
N GLU A 85 -6.10 -11.58 -7.39
CA GLU A 85 -6.85 -12.34 -6.39
C GLU A 85 -8.32 -12.48 -6.75
N ILE A 86 -8.88 -11.47 -7.42
CA ILE A 86 -10.32 -11.36 -7.72
C ILE A 86 -10.50 -11.30 -9.24
N PRO A 87 -11.34 -12.16 -9.83
CA PRO A 87 -11.52 -12.25 -11.28
C PRO A 87 -12.39 -11.12 -11.84
N ILE A 88 -11.99 -9.88 -11.60
CA ILE A 88 -12.63 -8.71 -12.19
C ILE A 88 -12.14 -8.57 -13.63
N LYS A 89 -13.08 -8.46 -14.57
CA LYS A 89 -12.80 -8.23 -15.99
C LYS A 89 -13.21 -6.83 -16.36
N THR A 90 -12.27 -6.01 -16.82
CA THR A 90 -12.56 -4.65 -17.27
C THR A 90 -11.57 -4.24 -18.36
N TYR A 91 -12.06 -3.49 -19.32
CA TYR A 91 -11.24 -2.88 -20.38
C TYR A 91 -10.68 -1.52 -19.97
N ASP A 92 -11.33 -0.87 -18.98
CA ASP A 92 -10.96 0.45 -18.52
C ASP A 92 -10.95 0.44 -16.98
N LYS A 93 -9.76 0.34 -16.41
CA LYS A 93 -9.57 0.23 -14.96
C LYS A 93 -10.03 1.47 -14.22
N GLU A 94 -9.78 2.66 -14.77
CA GLU A 94 -10.19 3.90 -14.13
C GLU A 94 -11.71 4.03 -14.10
N GLN A 95 -12.38 3.73 -15.22
CA GLN A 95 -13.82 3.75 -15.29
C GLN A 95 -14.43 2.73 -14.34
N PHE A 96 -13.84 1.54 -14.24
CA PHE A 96 -14.29 0.52 -13.28
C PHE A 96 -14.25 1.06 -11.86
N LEU A 97 -13.16 1.69 -11.46
CA LEU A 97 -13.00 2.24 -10.11
C LEU A 97 -13.97 3.39 -9.84
N GLN A 98 -14.27 4.21 -10.84
CA GLN A 98 -15.22 5.31 -10.70
C GLN A 98 -16.67 4.81 -10.52
N ASN A 99 -17.01 3.69 -11.15
CA ASN A 99 -18.39 3.21 -11.23
C ASN A 99 -18.71 2.06 -10.29
N ASN A 100 -17.73 1.43 -9.64
CA ASN A 100 -17.94 0.24 -8.83
C ASN A 100 -17.32 0.40 -7.45
N ARG A 101 -18.11 0.17 -6.42
CA ARG A 101 -17.67 0.17 -5.03
C ARG A 101 -17.87 -1.21 -4.40
N ILE A 102 -19.07 -1.75 -4.52
CA ILE A 102 -19.45 -3.05 -3.97
C ILE A 102 -19.50 -4.02 -5.13
N VAL A 103 -18.69 -5.07 -5.06
CA VAL A 103 -18.54 -6.05 -6.13
C VAL A 103 -18.77 -7.44 -5.56
N GLU A 104 -19.60 -8.22 -6.25
CA GLU A 104 -19.84 -9.61 -5.95
C GLU A 104 -19.67 -10.41 -7.24
N ILE A 105 -18.77 -11.39 -7.21
CA ILE A 105 -18.50 -12.27 -8.34
C ILE A 105 -18.60 -13.70 -7.86
N GLU A 106 -19.17 -14.56 -8.69
CA GLU A 106 -19.25 -15.99 -8.42
C GLU A 106 -18.67 -16.77 -9.59
N ASP A 107 -18.02 -17.88 -9.29
CA ASP A 107 -17.73 -18.93 -10.26
C ASP A 107 -18.41 -20.22 -9.78
N SER A 108 -17.99 -21.39 -10.31
CA SER A 108 -18.64 -22.68 -10.01
C SER A 108 -18.60 -23.04 -8.51
N SER A 109 -17.58 -22.64 -7.77
CA SER A 109 -17.34 -23.07 -6.39
C SER A 109 -17.09 -21.94 -5.41
N THR A 110 -16.81 -20.73 -5.89
CA THR A 110 -16.28 -19.64 -5.09
C THR A 110 -17.11 -18.36 -5.23
N ILE A 111 -17.23 -17.62 -4.12
CA ILE A 111 -17.81 -16.28 -4.08
C ILE A 111 -16.68 -15.30 -3.72
N TYR A 112 -16.60 -14.21 -4.49
CA TYR A 112 -15.65 -13.12 -4.28
C TYR A 112 -16.44 -11.88 -3.89
N LEU A 113 -16.14 -11.31 -2.73
CA LEU A 113 -16.79 -10.10 -2.22
C LEU A 113 -15.73 -9.01 -2.07
N VAL A 114 -15.99 -7.86 -2.66
CA VAL A 114 -15.05 -6.74 -2.67
C VAL A 114 -15.79 -5.46 -2.32
N ASN A 115 -15.23 -4.67 -1.39
CA ASN A 115 -15.70 -3.33 -1.08
C ASN A 115 -14.54 -2.37 -1.27
N ILE A 116 -14.61 -1.56 -2.32
CA ILE A 116 -13.57 -0.56 -2.64
C ILE A 116 -13.90 0.71 -1.85
N LYS A 117 -13.13 0.96 -0.81
CA LYS A 117 -13.35 2.09 0.10
C LYS A 117 -12.85 3.41 -0.46
N GLY A 118 -11.84 3.37 -1.31
CA GLY A 118 -11.28 4.55 -1.94
C GLY A 118 -10.34 4.16 -3.06
N PHE A 119 -10.04 5.12 -3.93
CA PHE A 119 -9.10 4.88 -5.02
C PHE A 119 -8.43 6.18 -5.46
N MET A 120 -7.27 6.05 -6.07
CA MET A 120 -6.60 7.13 -6.80
C MET A 120 -6.09 6.57 -8.12
N VAL A 121 -6.29 7.31 -9.19
CA VAL A 121 -5.91 6.87 -10.53
C VAL A 121 -4.47 7.24 -10.86
N LYS A 122 -3.86 6.51 -11.79
CA LYS A 122 -2.52 6.82 -12.28
C LYS A 122 -2.45 8.26 -12.79
N ASN A 123 -1.29 8.86 -12.71
CA ASN A 123 -0.98 10.25 -13.02
C ASN A 123 -1.47 11.26 -11.95
N SER A 124 -2.17 10.80 -10.91
CA SER A 124 -2.43 11.62 -9.72
C SER A 124 -1.18 11.69 -8.85
N ILE A 125 -1.11 12.67 -7.98
CA ILE A 125 -0.02 12.72 -6.99
C ILE A 125 -0.27 11.65 -5.95
N SER A 126 0.72 10.78 -5.76
CA SER A 126 0.65 9.68 -4.79
C SER A 126 0.54 10.21 -3.36
N PRO A 127 -0.35 9.67 -2.53
CA PRO A 127 -0.47 10.13 -1.15
C PRO A 127 0.75 9.75 -0.31
N LEU A 128 1.06 10.59 0.67
CA LEU A 128 2.20 10.34 1.58
C LEU A 128 2.14 8.94 2.20
N SER A 129 0.95 8.50 2.60
CA SER A 129 0.79 7.18 3.23
C SER A 129 1.20 6.02 2.32
N PHE A 130 1.05 6.16 1.00
CA PHE A 130 1.51 5.16 0.06
C PHE A 130 3.02 5.25 -0.18
N GLU A 131 3.58 6.46 -0.14
CA GLU A 131 5.00 6.71 -0.43
C GLU A 131 5.90 6.68 0.82
N ARG A 132 5.32 6.59 2.01
CA ARG A 132 6.04 6.73 3.28
C ARG A 132 7.28 5.84 3.38
N ASN A 133 7.15 4.56 3.09
CA ASN A 133 8.27 3.62 3.18
C ASN A 133 9.31 3.88 2.09
N ASN A 134 8.88 4.25 0.91
CA ASN A 134 9.77 4.63 -0.18
C ASN A 134 10.59 5.87 0.20
N ILE A 135 9.95 6.90 0.74
CA ILE A 135 10.61 8.12 1.20
C ILE A 135 11.63 7.79 2.29
N LYS A 136 11.26 6.97 3.25
CA LYS A 136 12.16 6.52 4.31
C LYS A 136 13.40 5.86 3.74
N THR A 137 13.24 5.02 2.72
CA THR A 137 14.35 4.38 2.02
C THR A 137 15.24 5.40 1.30
N ILE A 138 14.63 6.39 0.62
CA ILE A 138 15.37 7.45 -0.07
C ILE A 138 16.22 8.24 0.92
N ILE A 139 15.62 8.68 2.02
CA ILE A 139 16.35 9.44 3.06
C ILE A 139 17.48 8.60 3.65
N THR A 140 17.22 7.34 3.94
CA THR A 140 18.24 6.41 4.46
C THR A 140 19.42 6.30 3.50
N ASN A 141 19.16 6.15 2.21
CA ASN A 141 20.20 6.04 1.19
C ASN A 141 21.00 7.35 1.05
N GLN A 142 20.32 8.50 1.10
CA GLN A 142 20.98 9.80 1.07
C GLN A 142 21.94 9.97 2.24
N ARG A 143 21.53 9.56 3.44
CA ARG A 143 22.37 9.61 4.64
C ARG A 143 23.57 8.69 4.55
N LYS A 144 23.40 7.49 3.99
CA LYS A 144 24.52 6.55 3.75
C LYS A 144 25.54 7.12 2.79
N LEU A 145 25.09 7.70 1.68
CA LEU A 145 25.97 8.32 0.69
C LEU A 145 26.75 9.49 1.29
N LYS A 146 26.06 10.34 2.06
CA LYS A 146 26.68 11.47 2.74
C LYS A 146 27.75 11.01 3.74
N LEU A 147 27.46 9.96 4.49
CA LEU A 147 28.41 9.37 5.45
C LEU A 147 29.64 8.83 4.73
N ILE A 148 29.46 8.11 3.62
CA ILE A 148 30.56 7.57 2.82
C ILE A 148 31.44 8.71 2.28
N GLU A 149 30.85 9.78 1.77
CA GLU A 149 31.57 10.96 1.28
C GLU A 149 32.38 11.61 2.41
N GLN A 150 31.83 11.72 3.61
CA GLN A 150 32.52 12.27 4.78
C GLN A 150 33.69 11.36 5.17
N MET A 151 33.53 10.07 5.14
CA MET A 151 34.59 9.10 5.47
C MET A 151 35.72 9.16 4.45
N GLU A 152 35.40 9.24 3.17
CA GLU A 152 36.40 9.37 2.10
C GLU A 152 37.18 10.66 2.22
N LYS A 153 36.48 11.76 2.51
CA LYS A 153 37.12 13.07 2.73
C LYS A 153 38.06 13.04 3.93
N GLN A 154 37.60 12.42 5.04
CA GLN A 154 38.42 12.30 6.25
C GLN A 154 39.66 11.43 6.00
N ALA A 155 39.50 10.33 5.28
CA ALA A 155 40.63 9.46 4.92
C ALA A 155 41.64 10.20 4.07
N TYR A 156 41.20 11.00 3.09
CA TYR A 156 42.07 11.82 2.26
C TYR A 156 42.83 12.86 3.09
N GLU A 157 42.14 13.58 4.00
CA GLU A 157 42.76 14.58 4.85
C GLU A 157 43.78 13.96 5.80
N ASP A 158 43.49 12.78 6.37
CA ASP A 158 44.38 12.05 7.24
C ASP A 158 45.64 11.60 6.52
N ALA A 159 45.48 11.10 5.30
CA ALA A 159 46.64 10.71 4.43
C ALA A 159 47.51 11.91 4.09
N LYS A 160 46.89 13.05 3.79
CA LYS A 160 47.61 14.29 3.50
C LYS A 160 48.38 14.79 4.72
N LYS A 161 47.80 14.75 5.92
CA LYS A 161 48.46 15.10 7.17
C LYS A 161 49.63 14.15 7.46
N GLY A 162 49.46 12.87 7.23
CA GLY A 162 50.54 11.88 7.39
C GLY A 162 51.72 12.17 6.49
N ASN A 163 51.50 12.57 5.25
CA ASN A 163 52.58 12.95 4.31
C ASN A 163 53.27 14.24 4.76
N ASP A 164 52.52 15.21 5.30
CA ASP A 164 53.11 16.46 5.79
C ASP A 164 53.96 16.23 7.05
N VAL A 165 53.68 15.21 7.83
CA VAL A 165 54.45 14.87 9.05
C VAL A 165 55.74 14.13 8.72
N GLU A 166 55.83 13.42 7.62
CA GLU A 166 57.02 12.66 7.19
C GLU A 166 58.12 13.52 6.59
N VAL A 167 57.89 14.79 6.42
CA VAL A 167 58.85 15.73 5.94
C VAL A 167 59.64 16.35 7.09
#